data_dc1c0c6e42334dea52feff6548d9f6c4
#
_entry.id   dc1c0c6e42334dea52feff6548d9f6c4
#
_cell.length_a   1.000
_cell.length_b   1.000
_cell.length_c   1.000
_cell.angle_alpha   90.00
_cell.angle_beta   90.00
_cell.angle_gamma   90.00
#
_symmetry.space_group_name_H-M   'P 1'
#
loop_
_entity.id
_entity.type
_entity.pdbx_description
1 polymer ?
#
loop_
_entity_poly.entity_id
_entity_poly.type
_entity_poly.pdbx_seq_one_letter_code
_entity_poly.pdbx_strand_id
1 'polypeptide(L)'
;GLKIKKAKLRDVESCGMICSSTELGLPKINDGIMILDKSIGELVIGKPLSQYPLLNDDVIEIGLTPNRGDCQSVYGVARDLSVFFDVEVKALSVEEEEENKPGVGRVLHVNGAEGLSGAYMYKVFDNESIDVPLLIQLRLGWAEVSNECLLGKLVDYSTFVTGVLLRAYNHSCFGDKEDKAKITIAKDEHGLDAVFGQGNKVAITGISQMDACKATVADKRIIVEANYTHPDFIAEKSANLKLGADRHLYRSSRGSEPDLAFGLNYFFKTLTHSSRIISYADAQHVAKEPKERIIT
;
A
#
# COMPACT_ATOMS: atom_id res chain seq x y z
N GLY A 1 -13.14 -31.18 1.77
CA GLY A 1 -11.86 -30.86 2.38
C GLY A 1 -10.88 -32.02 2.26
N LEU A 2 -9.59 -31.74 2.17
CA LEU A 2 -8.52 -32.73 2.12
C LEU A 2 -8.48 -33.54 3.44
N LYS A 3 -8.60 -34.87 3.35
CA LYS A 3 -8.52 -35.75 4.53
C LYS A 3 -7.11 -36.36 4.61
N ILE A 4 -6.30 -35.89 5.53
CA ILE A 4 -4.97 -36.41 5.80
C ILE A 4 -5.08 -37.72 6.59
N LYS A 5 -4.41 -38.77 6.12
CA LYS A 5 -4.35 -40.08 6.76
C LYS A 5 -2.91 -40.45 7.06
N LYS A 6 -2.71 -41.24 8.11
CA LYS A 6 -1.42 -41.87 8.37
C LYS A 6 -0.95 -42.67 7.14
N ALA A 7 0.25 -42.39 6.67
CA ALA A 7 0.82 -43.00 5.48
C ALA A 7 2.30 -43.32 5.70
N LYS A 8 2.83 -44.28 4.96
CA LYS A 8 4.25 -44.61 4.97
C LYS A 8 4.89 -44.05 3.68
N LEU A 9 5.79 -43.09 3.83
CA LEU A 9 6.51 -42.44 2.74
C LEU A 9 8.00 -42.79 2.81
N ARG A 10 8.53 -43.43 1.78
CA ARG A 10 9.96 -43.86 1.74
C ARG A 10 10.39 -44.61 3.03
N ASP A 11 9.57 -45.55 3.46
CA ASP A 11 9.75 -46.34 4.69
C ASP A 11 9.68 -45.59 6.02
N VAL A 12 9.39 -44.28 6.01
CA VAL A 12 9.12 -43.45 7.20
C VAL A 12 7.63 -43.26 7.36
N GLU A 13 7.13 -43.49 8.57
CA GLU A 13 5.74 -43.26 8.92
C GLU A 13 5.45 -41.77 9.05
N SER A 14 4.47 -41.26 8.29
CA SER A 14 3.99 -39.89 8.36
C SER A 14 2.59 -39.84 8.91
N CYS A 15 2.38 -39.04 9.98
CA CYS A 15 1.09 -38.88 10.65
C CYS A 15 0.41 -37.55 10.28
N GLY A 16 1.05 -36.70 9.47
CA GLY A 16 0.56 -35.37 9.13
C GLY A 16 1.14 -34.84 7.82
N MET A 17 0.68 -33.67 7.43
CA MET A 17 1.17 -32.92 6.27
C MET A 17 1.24 -31.44 6.64
N ILE A 18 2.35 -30.81 6.32
CA ILE A 18 2.47 -29.35 6.40
C ILE A 18 1.77 -28.78 5.16
N CYS A 19 0.81 -27.87 5.37
CA CYS A 19 -0.09 -27.39 4.33
C CYS A 19 0.25 -25.98 3.85
N SER A 20 -0.05 -25.72 2.58
CA SER A 20 -0.17 -24.37 2.04
C SER A 20 -1.48 -23.72 2.49
N SER A 21 -1.62 -22.41 2.31
CA SER A 21 -2.88 -21.70 2.62
C SER A 21 -4.07 -22.25 1.83
N THR A 22 -3.87 -22.57 0.56
CA THR A 22 -4.94 -23.08 -0.32
C THR A 22 -5.42 -24.48 0.07
N GLU A 23 -4.54 -25.34 0.56
CA GLU A 23 -4.93 -26.66 1.08
C GLU A 23 -5.77 -26.57 2.35
N LEU A 24 -5.66 -25.45 3.08
CA LEU A 24 -6.46 -25.16 4.27
C LEU A 24 -7.76 -24.40 3.93
N GLY A 25 -8.04 -24.13 2.65
CA GLY A 25 -9.22 -23.39 2.20
C GLY A 25 -9.10 -21.88 2.35
N LEU A 26 -7.88 -21.37 2.53
CA LEU A 26 -7.56 -19.94 2.62
C LEU A 26 -7.05 -19.41 1.27
N PRO A 27 -7.03 -18.09 1.07
CA PRO A 27 -6.47 -17.51 -0.14
C PRO A 27 -5.01 -17.90 -0.36
N LYS A 28 -4.59 -17.93 -1.63
CA LYS A 28 -3.18 -18.14 -1.98
C LYS A 28 -2.35 -16.93 -1.56
N ILE A 29 -1.38 -17.14 -0.68
CA ILE A 29 -0.45 -16.09 -0.21
C ILE A 29 0.96 -16.25 -0.76
N ASN A 30 1.36 -17.48 -1.07
CA ASN A 30 2.64 -17.88 -1.67
C ASN A 30 2.51 -19.24 -2.36
N ASP A 31 3.59 -19.74 -2.96
CA ASP A 31 3.66 -21.08 -3.58
C ASP A 31 4.11 -22.17 -2.60
N GLY A 32 4.36 -21.84 -1.35
CA GLY A 32 4.88 -22.75 -0.34
C GLY A 32 3.89 -23.05 0.79
N ILE A 33 4.45 -23.54 1.88
CA ILE A 33 3.70 -23.80 3.12
C ILE A 33 3.26 -22.47 3.76
N MET A 34 2.15 -22.49 4.49
CA MET A 34 1.70 -21.36 5.30
C MET A 34 2.42 -21.36 6.64
N ILE A 35 3.17 -20.30 6.91
CA ILE A 35 3.83 -20.08 8.20
C ILE A 35 2.92 -19.19 9.05
N LEU A 36 2.56 -19.69 10.24
CA LEU A 36 1.76 -18.93 11.20
C LEU A 36 2.64 -17.93 11.94
N ASP A 37 2.10 -16.74 12.17
CA ASP A 37 2.72 -15.71 13.00
C ASP A 37 1.72 -15.15 14.05
N LYS A 38 2.17 -14.26 14.91
CA LYS A 38 1.36 -13.68 16.00
C LYS A 38 0.23 -12.75 15.51
N SER A 39 0.19 -12.40 14.23
CA SER A 39 -0.85 -11.53 13.69
C SER A 39 -2.25 -12.16 13.74
N ILE A 40 -2.33 -13.49 13.80
CA ILE A 40 -3.59 -14.24 13.94
C ILE A 40 -3.98 -14.52 15.39
N GLY A 41 -3.17 -14.06 16.35
CA GLY A 41 -3.34 -14.28 17.80
C GLY A 41 -2.21 -15.11 18.41
N GLU A 42 -2.35 -15.45 19.69
CA GLU A 42 -1.37 -16.26 20.40
C GLU A 42 -1.29 -17.69 19.83
N LEU A 43 -0.10 -18.09 19.39
CA LEU A 43 0.15 -19.38 18.79
C LEU A 43 0.32 -20.46 19.87
N VAL A 44 -0.59 -21.44 19.89
CA VAL A 44 -0.58 -22.55 20.83
C VAL A 44 -0.45 -23.86 20.06
N ILE A 45 0.58 -24.67 20.40
CA ILE A 45 0.79 -25.98 19.77
C ILE A 45 -0.41 -26.90 20.05
N GLY A 46 -0.93 -27.51 18.99
CA GLY A 46 -2.11 -28.39 19.08
C GLY A 46 -3.46 -27.69 19.03
N LYS A 47 -3.50 -26.35 19.05
CA LYS A 47 -4.74 -25.60 18.88
C LYS A 47 -5.23 -25.72 17.42
N PRO A 48 -6.49 -26.14 17.19
CA PRO A 48 -7.06 -26.18 15.83
C PRO A 48 -7.06 -24.82 15.16
N LEU A 49 -6.74 -24.77 13.86
CA LEU A 49 -6.70 -23.53 13.09
C LEU A 49 -8.05 -22.80 13.09
N SER A 50 -9.16 -23.55 13.10
CA SER A 50 -10.53 -23.02 13.21
C SER A 50 -10.84 -22.28 14.52
N GLN A 51 -9.98 -22.39 15.54
CA GLN A 51 -10.13 -21.68 16.81
C GLN A 51 -9.39 -20.33 16.83
N TYR A 52 -8.79 -19.91 15.71
CA TYR A 52 -8.24 -18.57 15.56
C TYR A 52 -9.28 -17.66 14.90
N PRO A 53 -9.92 -16.73 15.67
CA PRO A 53 -11.07 -15.96 15.18
C PRO A 53 -10.74 -15.14 13.93
N LEU A 54 -9.51 -14.62 13.83
CA LEU A 54 -9.07 -13.79 12.70
C LEU A 54 -8.88 -14.58 11.39
N LEU A 55 -8.98 -15.92 11.43
CA LEU A 55 -8.98 -16.78 10.25
C LEU A 55 -10.38 -17.23 9.84
N ASN A 56 -11.40 -16.96 10.68
CA ASN A 56 -12.81 -17.25 10.42
C ASN A 56 -13.54 -15.92 10.25
N ASP A 57 -13.50 -15.38 9.04
CA ASP A 57 -14.11 -14.09 8.71
C ASP A 57 -15.02 -14.24 7.50
N ASP A 58 -15.99 -13.34 7.38
CA ASP A 58 -16.90 -13.28 6.24
C ASP A 58 -16.39 -12.25 5.23
N VAL A 59 -16.36 -12.63 3.96
CA VAL A 59 -16.01 -11.74 2.86
C VAL A 59 -17.30 -11.18 2.27
N ILE A 60 -17.40 -9.85 2.30
CA ILE A 60 -18.55 -9.12 1.73
C ILE A 60 -18.10 -8.45 0.44
N GLU A 61 -18.72 -8.80 -0.68
CA GLU A 61 -18.53 -8.12 -1.96
C GLU A 61 -19.47 -6.92 -2.08
N ILE A 62 -18.91 -5.75 -2.34
CA ILE A 62 -19.66 -4.49 -2.46
C ILE A 62 -19.57 -3.98 -3.89
N GLY A 63 -20.71 -3.88 -4.57
CA GLY A 63 -20.83 -3.22 -5.86
C GLY A 63 -20.82 -1.70 -5.72
N LEU A 64 -19.83 -1.04 -6.32
CA LEU A 64 -19.69 0.42 -6.26
C LEU A 64 -19.99 1.06 -7.61
N THR A 65 -20.71 2.18 -7.57
CA THR A 65 -20.87 3.04 -8.76
C THR A 65 -19.58 3.81 -9.06
N PRO A 66 -19.33 4.21 -10.31
CA PRO A 66 -18.07 4.87 -10.70
C PRO A 66 -17.73 6.16 -9.94
N ASN A 67 -18.73 6.83 -9.37
CA ASN A 67 -18.58 8.07 -8.61
C ASN A 67 -18.32 7.85 -7.12
N ARG A 68 -18.22 6.60 -6.65
CA ARG A 68 -17.98 6.23 -5.25
C ARG A 68 -16.57 5.67 -5.05
N GLY A 69 -15.56 6.36 -5.59
CA GLY A 69 -14.17 6.00 -5.40
C GLY A 69 -13.70 6.06 -3.93
N ASP A 70 -14.34 6.89 -3.12
CA ASP A 70 -14.16 6.95 -1.67
C ASP A 70 -14.39 5.60 -0.99
N CYS A 71 -15.39 4.84 -1.42
CA CYS A 71 -15.72 3.51 -0.89
C CYS A 71 -14.85 2.37 -1.45
N GLN A 72 -13.84 2.65 -2.27
CA GLN A 72 -12.84 1.64 -2.68
C GLN A 72 -11.82 1.31 -1.59
N SER A 73 -12.04 1.79 -0.37
CA SER A 73 -11.21 1.51 0.79
C SER A 73 -12.06 1.08 1.98
N VAL A 74 -11.43 0.33 2.90
CA VAL A 74 -12.10 -0.09 4.15
C VAL A 74 -12.56 1.14 4.95
N TYR A 75 -11.70 2.16 5.03
CA TYR A 75 -12.02 3.39 5.77
C TYR A 75 -13.16 4.19 5.12
N GLY A 76 -13.18 4.26 3.78
CA GLY A 76 -14.27 4.92 3.05
C GLY A 76 -15.63 4.25 3.27
N VAL A 77 -15.66 2.90 3.22
CA VAL A 77 -16.88 2.13 3.54
C VAL A 77 -17.28 2.32 5.00
N ALA A 78 -16.33 2.29 5.94
CA ALA A 78 -16.60 2.50 7.35
C ALA A 78 -17.20 3.90 7.60
N ARG A 79 -16.68 4.92 6.92
CA ARG A 79 -17.18 6.31 6.98
C ARG A 79 -18.62 6.42 6.44
N ASP A 80 -18.92 5.75 5.35
CA ASP A 80 -20.28 5.71 4.76
C ASP A 80 -21.28 5.02 5.70
N LEU A 81 -20.89 3.86 6.23
CA LEU A 81 -21.71 3.12 7.21
C LEU A 81 -21.90 3.89 8.51
N SER A 82 -20.92 4.66 8.95
CA SER A 82 -21.00 5.45 10.17
C SER A 82 -22.13 6.49 10.11
N VAL A 83 -22.29 7.12 8.94
CA VAL A 83 -23.39 8.07 8.70
C VAL A 83 -24.75 7.35 8.69
N PHE A 84 -24.81 6.16 8.07
CA PHE A 84 -26.06 5.40 7.98
C PHE A 84 -26.52 4.88 9.34
N PHE A 85 -25.58 4.43 10.18
CA PHE A 85 -25.90 3.86 11.50
C PHE A 85 -25.83 4.85 12.64
N ASP A 86 -25.50 6.11 12.37
CA ASP A 86 -25.30 7.18 13.38
C ASP A 86 -24.30 6.75 14.47
N VAL A 87 -23.15 6.24 14.05
CA VAL A 87 -22.05 5.78 14.92
C VAL A 87 -20.75 6.44 14.51
N GLU A 88 -19.85 6.68 15.46
CA GLU A 88 -18.53 7.23 15.19
C GLU A 88 -17.60 6.18 14.55
N VAL A 89 -16.86 6.59 13.52
CA VAL A 89 -15.77 5.77 12.97
C VAL A 89 -14.65 5.73 13.97
N LYS A 90 -14.25 4.52 14.36
CA LYS A 90 -13.05 4.35 15.19
C LYS A 90 -11.83 4.87 14.44
N ALA A 91 -11.16 5.85 15.02
CA ALA A 91 -9.94 6.39 14.46
C ALA A 91 -8.90 5.26 14.25
N LEU A 92 -8.34 5.20 13.04
CA LEU A 92 -7.19 4.34 12.82
C LEU A 92 -6.02 4.93 13.61
N SER A 93 -5.39 4.11 14.46
CA SER A 93 -4.22 4.59 15.17
C SER A 93 -3.08 4.78 14.17
N VAL A 94 -2.56 5.98 14.08
CA VAL A 94 -1.41 6.36 13.28
C VAL A 94 -0.17 6.47 14.18
N GLU A 95 1.02 6.41 13.59
CA GLU A 95 2.25 6.58 14.34
C GLU A 95 2.35 8.04 14.80
N GLU A 96 2.62 8.26 16.10
CA GLU A 96 3.06 9.55 16.60
C GLU A 96 4.52 9.75 16.20
N GLU A 97 4.89 10.95 15.78
CA GLU A 97 6.28 11.25 15.41
C GLU A 97 7.15 11.16 16.66
N GLU A 98 8.14 10.26 16.64
CA GLU A 98 9.13 10.18 17.69
C GLU A 98 10.07 11.40 17.62
N GLU A 99 10.27 12.05 18.76
CA GLU A 99 11.32 13.04 18.91
C GLU A 99 12.71 12.42 18.64
N ASN A 100 13.61 13.15 17.97
CA ASN A 100 14.99 12.79 17.65
C ASN A 100 15.26 11.97 16.36
N LYS A 101 14.32 11.85 15.44
CA LYS A 101 14.63 11.32 14.10
C LYS A 101 15.31 12.38 13.21
N PRO A 102 16.27 11.98 12.34
CA PRO A 102 16.85 12.91 11.38
C PRO A 102 15.78 13.36 10.37
N GLY A 103 15.73 14.67 10.08
CA GLY A 103 14.74 15.22 9.13
C GLY A 103 14.91 14.68 7.72
N VAL A 104 13.79 14.40 7.03
CA VAL A 104 13.75 13.88 5.64
C VAL A 104 14.54 14.75 4.66
N GLY A 105 14.63 16.05 4.89
CA GLY A 105 15.40 16.98 4.08
C GLY A 105 16.88 16.68 3.95
N ARG A 106 17.45 15.80 4.80
CA ARG A 106 18.85 15.35 4.68
C ARG A 106 19.04 14.36 3.52
N VAL A 107 18.04 13.56 3.21
CA VAL A 107 18.14 12.44 2.26
C VAL A 107 17.26 12.62 1.02
N LEU A 108 16.31 13.54 1.05
CA LEU A 108 15.38 13.80 -0.04
C LEU A 108 15.20 15.29 -0.29
N HIS A 109 15.14 15.67 -1.55
CA HIS A 109 14.70 16.98 -2.03
C HIS A 109 13.65 16.80 -3.11
N VAL A 110 12.48 17.39 -2.92
CA VAL A 110 11.37 17.32 -3.86
C VAL A 110 11.11 18.71 -4.41
N ASN A 111 11.07 18.83 -5.73
CA ASN A 111 10.79 20.06 -6.45
C ASN A 111 9.57 19.87 -7.35
N GLY A 112 8.57 20.72 -7.20
CA GLY A 112 7.38 20.76 -8.04
C GLY A 112 7.41 21.92 -9.00
N ALA A 113 7.13 21.68 -10.28
CA ALA A 113 6.93 22.72 -11.27
C ALA A 113 5.62 23.48 -11.01
N GLU A 114 5.48 24.67 -11.58
CA GLU A 114 4.21 25.39 -11.56
C GLU A 114 3.13 24.67 -12.38
N GLY A 115 1.86 24.82 -11.99
CA GLY A 115 0.72 24.31 -12.75
C GLY A 115 0.44 22.81 -12.57
N LEU A 116 0.98 22.17 -11.54
CA LEU A 116 0.61 20.80 -11.19
C LEU A 116 -0.88 20.67 -10.88
N SER A 117 -1.45 19.52 -11.20
CA SER A 117 -2.86 19.18 -10.97
C SER A 117 -3.09 18.37 -9.71
N GLY A 118 -2.06 17.72 -9.20
CA GLY A 118 -2.09 16.85 -8.03
C GLY A 118 -1.44 17.44 -6.80
N ALA A 119 -1.65 16.76 -5.67
CA ALA A 119 -0.97 16.96 -4.39
C ALA A 119 -0.07 15.74 -4.09
N TYR A 120 1.08 15.98 -3.47
CA TYR A 120 2.13 14.98 -3.24
C TYR A 120 2.72 15.12 -1.85
N MET A 121 3.00 13.98 -1.25
CA MET A 121 3.72 13.90 0.01
C MET A 121 4.69 12.73 -0.03
N TYR A 122 5.92 12.95 0.44
CA TYR A 122 6.98 11.96 0.41
C TYR A 122 7.57 11.77 1.80
N LYS A 123 7.72 10.52 2.21
CA LYS A 123 8.51 10.10 3.38
C LYS A 123 9.58 9.10 2.95
N VAL A 124 10.62 8.96 3.78
CA VAL A 124 11.76 8.07 3.50
C VAL A 124 12.04 7.20 4.70
N PHE A 125 12.49 5.98 4.45
CA PHE A 125 13.06 5.11 5.47
C PHE A 125 14.23 4.29 4.92
N ASP A 126 15.14 3.94 5.81
CA ASP A 126 16.18 2.95 5.55
C ASP A 126 15.68 1.58 6.05
N ASN A 127 15.77 0.59 5.16
CA ASN A 127 15.30 -0.76 5.39
C ASN A 127 16.41 -1.63 5.97
N GLU A 128 16.13 -2.27 7.10
CA GLU A 128 16.96 -3.33 7.67
C GLU A 128 16.34 -4.72 7.43
N SER A 129 15.04 -4.85 7.64
CA SER A 129 14.29 -6.06 7.27
C SER A 129 12.79 -5.74 7.17
N ILE A 130 12.16 -6.14 6.06
CA ILE A 130 10.72 -6.01 5.86
C ILE A 130 10.07 -7.37 6.04
N ASP A 131 9.07 -7.42 6.91
CA ASP A 131 8.20 -8.56 7.10
C ASP A 131 6.73 -8.15 6.91
N VAL A 132 5.91 -9.07 6.40
CA VAL A 132 4.49 -8.85 6.15
C VAL A 132 3.70 -9.86 6.95
N PRO A 133 2.95 -9.42 7.97
CA PRO A 133 2.14 -10.28 8.79
C PRO A 133 1.20 -11.17 7.98
N LEU A 134 1.05 -12.42 8.40
CA LEU A 134 0.18 -13.41 7.75
C LEU A 134 -1.25 -12.86 7.55
N LEU A 135 -1.79 -12.19 8.55
CA LEU A 135 -3.13 -11.61 8.47
C LEU A 135 -3.27 -10.57 7.36
N ILE A 136 -2.25 -9.75 7.12
CA ILE A 136 -2.23 -8.79 6.00
C ILE A 136 -2.22 -9.54 4.67
N GLN A 137 -1.40 -10.58 4.54
CA GLN A 137 -1.34 -11.37 3.31
C GLN A 137 -2.67 -12.06 3.00
N LEU A 138 -3.33 -12.63 4.03
CA LEU A 138 -4.65 -13.24 3.88
C LEU A 138 -5.73 -12.22 3.49
N ARG A 139 -5.74 -11.04 4.14
CA ARG A 139 -6.71 -9.97 3.82
C ARG A 139 -6.56 -9.48 2.38
N LEU A 140 -5.33 -9.31 1.91
CA LEU A 140 -5.08 -8.98 0.50
C LEU A 140 -5.55 -10.11 -0.43
N GLY A 141 -5.32 -11.36 -0.05
CA GLY A 141 -5.77 -12.52 -0.81
C GLY A 141 -7.30 -12.60 -0.91
N TRP A 142 -8.03 -12.36 0.18
CA TRP A 142 -9.50 -12.27 0.16
C TRP A 142 -10.02 -11.09 -0.66
N ALA A 143 -9.30 -9.97 -0.66
CA ALA A 143 -9.62 -8.81 -1.49
C ALA A 143 -9.14 -8.94 -2.95
N GLU A 144 -8.64 -10.12 -3.34
CA GLU A 144 -8.10 -10.40 -4.69
C GLU A 144 -6.97 -9.44 -5.13
N VAL A 145 -6.28 -8.85 -4.16
CA VAL A 145 -5.12 -7.98 -4.40
C VAL A 145 -3.85 -8.83 -4.38
N SER A 146 -3.31 -9.11 -5.56
CA SER A 146 -2.05 -9.86 -5.69
C SER A 146 -0.85 -8.93 -5.80
N ASN A 147 0.20 -9.23 -5.07
CA ASN A 147 1.51 -8.61 -5.19
C ASN A 147 2.57 -9.62 -4.72
N GLU A 148 3.58 -9.86 -5.54
CA GLU A 148 4.67 -10.81 -5.20
C GLU A 148 5.71 -10.17 -4.28
N CYS A 149 5.90 -8.85 -4.38
CA CYS A 149 6.83 -8.11 -3.55
C CYS A 149 6.25 -7.87 -2.15
N LEU A 150 6.98 -8.23 -1.09
CA LEU A 150 6.55 -8.03 0.29
C LEU A 150 6.27 -6.56 0.61
N LEU A 151 7.18 -5.65 0.22
CA LEU A 151 6.95 -4.22 0.39
C LEU A 151 5.71 -3.75 -0.37
N GLY A 152 5.53 -4.25 -1.60
CA GLY A 152 4.34 -3.99 -2.40
C GLY A 152 3.04 -4.43 -1.71
N LYS A 153 3.05 -5.56 -1.00
CA LYS A 153 1.89 -5.99 -0.18
C LYS A 153 1.54 -4.99 0.91
N LEU A 154 2.53 -4.40 1.60
CA LEU A 154 2.28 -3.37 2.62
C LEU A 154 1.74 -2.07 2.01
N VAL A 155 2.28 -1.64 0.87
CA VAL A 155 1.79 -0.48 0.11
C VAL A 155 0.34 -0.68 -0.33
N ASP A 156 0.05 -1.83 -0.94
CA ASP A 156 -1.29 -2.18 -1.41
C ASP A 156 -2.29 -2.31 -0.26
N TYR A 157 -1.88 -2.92 0.85
CA TYR A 157 -2.72 -3.03 2.04
C TYR A 157 -3.05 -1.67 2.63
N SER A 158 -2.08 -0.77 2.72
CA SER A 158 -2.31 0.58 3.23
C SER A 158 -3.23 1.38 2.31
N THR A 159 -3.06 1.27 0.99
CA THR A 159 -4.00 1.85 0.01
C THR A 159 -5.40 1.22 0.12
N PHE A 160 -5.50 -0.10 0.30
CA PHE A 160 -6.78 -0.80 0.47
C PHE A 160 -7.51 -0.36 1.74
N VAL A 161 -6.78 -0.13 2.84
CA VAL A 161 -7.40 0.30 4.11
C VAL A 161 -7.76 1.77 4.08
N THR A 162 -6.85 2.65 3.65
CA THR A 162 -7.02 4.11 3.78
C THR A 162 -7.67 4.79 2.58
N GLY A 163 -7.52 4.23 1.38
CA GLY A 163 -7.93 4.87 0.12
C GLY A 163 -6.91 5.83 -0.47
N VAL A 164 -5.83 6.15 0.26
CA VAL A 164 -4.74 6.99 -0.25
C VAL A 164 -3.90 6.20 -1.24
N LEU A 165 -3.61 6.79 -2.39
CA LEU A 165 -2.74 6.17 -3.38
C LEU A 165 -1.28 6.28 -2.93
N LEU A 166 -0.67 5.13 -2.67
CA LEU A 166 0.71 5.02 -2.23
C LEU A 166 1.57 4.34 -3.29
N ARG A 167 2.82 4.79 -3.41
CA ARG A 167 3.88 4.17 -4.21
C ARG A 167 5.17 4.10 -3.41
N ALA A 168 5.94 3.06 -3.63
CA ALA A 168 7.28 2.94 -3.07
C ALA A 168 8.30 2.91 -4.20
N TYR A 169 9.31 3.77 -4.09
CA TYR A 169 10.39 3.90 -5.05
C TYR A 169 11.72 3.49 -4.43
N ASN A 170 12.53 2.86 -5.22
CA ASN A 170 13.92 2.66 -4.87
C ASN A 170 14.69 3.99 -5.02
N HIS A 171 15.52 4.31 -4.04
CA HIS A 171 16.28 5.54 -3.98
C HIS A 171 17.19 5.75 -5.20
N SER A 172 17.73 4.69 -5.78
CA SER A 172 18.69 4.77 -6.88
C SER A 172 18.11 5.36 -8.18
N CYS A 173 16.79 5.43 -8.31
CA CYS A 173 16.16 6.13 -9.44
C CYS A 173 16.24 7.65 -9.33
N PHE A 174 16.60 8.20 -8.16
CA PHE A 174 16.62 9.62 -7.87
C PHE A 174 17.98 10.16 -7.42
N GLY A 175 18.97 9.31 -7.22
CA GLY A 175 20.32 9.68 -6.81
C GLY A 175 21.19 8.48 -6.54
N ASP A 176 22.49 8.70 -6.40
CA ASP A 176 23.42 7.66 -5.98
C ASP A 176 23.22 7.27 -4.51
N LYS A 177 23.74 6.13 -4.10
CA LYS A 177 23.44 5.52 -2.77
C LYS A 177 23.73 6.42 -1.58
N GLU A 178 24.70 7.33 -1.70
CA GLU A 178 25.12 8.25 -0.62
C GLU A 178 24.61 9.67 -0.84
N ASP A 179 24.09 9.97 -2.02
CA ASP A 179 23.59 11.29 -2.37
C ASP A 179 22.17 11.49 -1.89
N LYS A 180 21.84 12.76 -1.70
CA LYS A 180 20.48 13.20 -1.46
C LYS A 180 19.65 12.98 -2.73
N ALA A 181 18.59 12.16 -2.63
CA ALA A 181 17.67 11.93 -3.75
C ALA A 181 17.00 13.23 -4.19
N LYS A 182 16.86 13.41 -5.51
CA LYS A 182 16.21 14.57 -6.12
C LYS A 182 15.03 14.11 -6.95
N ILE A 183 13.83 14.44 -6.51
CA ILE A 183 12.58 14.22 -7.23
C ILE A 183 12.15 15.53 -7.88
N THR A 184 11.78 15.49 -9.15
CA THR A 184 11.13 16.60 -9.84
C THR A 184 9.74 16.14 -10.29
N ILE A 185 8.71 16.93 -9.97
CA ILE A 185 7.36 16.70 -10.46
C ILE A 185 7.04 17.79 -11.46
N ALA A 186 6.68 17.39 -12.68
CA ALA A 186 6.37 18.30 -13.76
C ALA A 186 5.33 17.70 -14.71
N LYS A 187 4.76 18.52 -15.60
CA LYS A 187 3.89 18.01 -16.66
C LYS A 187 4.70 17.23 -17.69
N ASP A 188 4.15 16.08 -18.10
CA ASP A 188 4.69 15.33 -19.23
C ASP A 188 4.15 15.87 -20.58
N GLU A 189 4.53 15.22 -21.68
CA GLU A 189 4.12 15.54 -23.05
C GLU A 189 2.60 15.50 -23.29
N HIS A 190 1.83 14.86 -22.39
CA HIS A 190 0.37 14.76 -22.42
C HIS A 190 -0.33 15.72 -21.45
N GLY A 191 0.44 16.53 -20.72
CA GLY A 191 -0.07 17.44 -19.70
C GLY A 191 -0.49 16.74 -18.41
N LEU A 192 -0.07 15.48 -18.20
CA LEU A 192 -0.21 14.75 -16.96
C LEU A 192 0.93 15.08 -16.00
N ASP A 193 0.65 15.05 -14.70
CA ASP A 193 1.72 15.17 -13.72
C ASP A 193 2.57 13.90 -13.73
N ALA A 194 3.85 14.06 -13.84
CA ALA A 194 4.81 12.96 -13.87
C ALA A 194 5.96 13.20 -12.88
N VAL A 195 6.46 12.12 -12.33
CA VAL A 195 7.61 12.09 -11.43
C VAL A 195 8.86 11.78 -12.22
N PHE A 196 9.89 12.63 -12.07
CA PHE A 196 11.17 12.48 -12.73
C PHE A 196 12.29 12.28 -11.72
N GLY A 197 13.20 11.37 -12.05
CA GLY A 197 14.44 11.12 -11.33
C GLY A 197 15.61 11.03 -12.30
N GLN A 198 16.72 11.69 -12.01
CA GLN A 198 17.93 11.72 -12.85
C GLN A 198 17.64 12.03 -14.33
N GLY A 199 16.66 12.92 -14.59
CA GLY A 199 16.24 13.30 -15.93
C GLY A 199 15.29 12.34 -16.65
N ASN A 200 14.97 11.19 -16.07
CA ASN A 200 14.07 10.20 -16.65
C ASN A 200 12.68 10.26 -16.01
N LYS A 201 11.64 10.01 -16.80
CA LYS A 201 10.27 9.87 -16.31
C LYS A 201 10.14 8.50 -15.57
N VAL A 202 9.88 8.55 -14.27
CA VAL A 202 9.81 7.39 -13.37
C VAL A 202 8.37 6.91 -13.16
N ALA A 203 7.43 7.85 -13.12
CA ALA A 203 6.01 7.56 -12.96
C ALA A 203 5.14 8.62 -13.61
N ILE A 204 3.91 8.23 -13.96
CA ILE A 204 2.81 9.16 -14.26
C ILE A 204 1.84 9.06 -13.09
N THR A 205 1.57 10.20 -12.44
CA THR A 205 0.79 10.27 -11.21
C THR A 205 -0.60 9.68 -11.40
N GLY A 206 -0.99 8.80 -10.47
CA GLY A 206 -2.29 8.13 -10.52
C GLY A 206 -2.47 7.11 -11.65
N ILE A 207 -1.48 6.88 -12.52
CA ILE A 207 -1.62 6.03 -13.70
C ILE A 207 -0.63 4.87 -13.70
N SER A 208 0.68 5.15 -13.69
CA SER A 208 1.70 4.10 -13.83
C SER A 208 3.01 4.46 -13.13
N GLN A 209 3.81 3.43 -12.87
CA GLN A 209 5.17 3.54 -12.33
C GLN A 209 6.08 2.60 -13.13
N MET A 210 7.29 3.05 -13.44
CA MET A 210 8.31 2.24 -14.09
C MET A 210 8.72 1.07 -13.17
N ASP A 211 8.68 -0.16 -13.67
CA ASP A 211 8.98 -1.36 -12.88
C ASP A 211 10.39 -1.33 -12.27
N ALA A 212 11.37 -0.85 -13.02
CA ALA A 212 12.75 -0.73 -12.54
C ALA A 212 12.92 0.22 -11.34
N CYS A 213 11.94 1.11 -11.09
CA CYS A 213 11.96 2.05 -9.99
C CYS A 213 11.04 1.67 -8.82
N LYS A 214 10.32 0.55 -8.92
CA LYS A 214 9.57 0.00 -7.79
C LYS A 214 10.54 -0.49 -6.73
N ALA A 215 10.31 -0.06 -5.50
CA ALA A 215 11.13 -0.51 -4.39
C ALA A 215 10.84 -1.98 -4.04
N THR A 216 11.88 -2.67 -3.63
CA THR A 216 11.86 -4.07 -3.18
C THR A 216 12.43 -4.18 -1.78
N VAL A 217 12.33 -5.35 -1.18
CA VAL A 217 12.96 -5.64 0.13
C VAL A 217 14.49 -5.66 0.08
N ALA A 218 15.10 -5.70 -1.11
CA ALA A 218 16.54 -5.64 -1.28
C ALA A 218 17.09 -4.20 -1.26
N ASP A 219 16.23 -3.20 -1.41
CA ASP A 219 16.63 -1.80 -1.43
C ASP A 219 16.87 -1.30 -0.01
N LYS A 220 18.03 -0.66 0.20
CA LYS A 220 18.42 -0.15 1.52
C LYS A 220 17.64 1.10 1.91
N ARG A 221 17.45 2.03 0.96
CA ARG A 221 16.69 3.26 1.18
C ARG A 221 15.51 3.32 0.24
N ILE A 222 14.35 3.60 0.81
CA ILE A 222 13.06 3.54 0.12
C ILE A 222 12.35 4.88 0.32
N ILE A 223 11.83 5.41 -0.79
CA ILE A 223 11.04 6.63 -0.81
C ILE A 223 9.59 6.23 -1.01
N VAL A 224 8.71 6.69 -0.13
CA VAL A 224 7.26 6.43 -0.23
C VAL A 224 6.55 7.73 -0.61
N GLU A 225 5.78 7.65 -1.69
CA GLU A 225 4.93 8.71 -2.18
C GLU A 225 3.48 8.44 -1.80
N ALA A 226 2.80 9.45 -1.29
CA ALA A 226 1.34 9.55 -1.35
C ALA A 226 0.97 10.62 -2.38
N ASN A 227 -0.04 10.35 -3.20
CA ASN A 227 -0.48 11.32 -4.19
C ASN A 227 -2.01 11.35 -4.31
N TYR A 228 -2.51 12.52 -4.71
CA TYR A 228 -3.90 12.73 -5.06
C TYR A 228 -4.00 13.63 -6.30
N THR A 229 -4.84 13.23 -7.23
CA THR A 229 -5.23 14.07 -8.38
C THR A 229 -6.74 13.96 -8.55
N HIS A 230 -7.40 15.08 -8.87
CA HIS A 230 -8.86 15.07 -9.03
C HIS A 230 -9.28 14.04 -10.10
N PRO A 231 -10.26 13.18 -9.83
CA PRO A 231 -10.61 12.06 -10.70
C PRO A 231 -11.05 12.51 -12.10
N ASP A 232 -11.79 13.61 -12.22
CA ASP A 232 -12.23 14.14 -13.52
C ASP A 232 -11.03 14.47 -14.41
N PHE A 233 -9.95 15.05 -13.84
CA PHE A 233 -8.73 15.36 -14.59
C PHE A 233 -8.06 14.09 -15.12
N ILE A 234 -7.94 13.07 -14.27
CA ILE A 234 -7.36 11.78 -14.69
C ILE A 234 -8.25 11.12 -15.75
N ALA A 235 -9.56 11.07 -15.54
CA ALA A 235 -10.50 10.47 -16.47
C ALA A 235 -10.48 11.16 -17.84
N GLU A 236 -10.51 12.49 -17.87
CA GLU A 236 -10.44 13.28 -19.10
C GLU A 236 -9.13 13.02 -19.87
N LYS A 237 -7.99 13.10 -19.16
CA LYS A 237 -6.66 12.97 -19.80
C LYS A 237 -6.34 11.56 -20.23
N SER A 238 -6.75 10.55 -19.46
CA SER A 238 -6.46 9.14 -19.76
C SER A 238 -7.37 8.53 -20.82
N ALA A 239 -8.57 9.07 -21.06
CA ALA A 239 -9.56 8.51 -21.97
C ALA A 239 -9.06 8.29 -23.40
N ASN A 240 -8.18 9.16 -23.88
CA ASN A 240 -7.64 9.16 -25.25
C ASN A 240 -6.20 8.65 -25.34
N LEU A 241 -5.60 8.25 -24.22
CA LEU A 241 -4.20 7.86 -24.15
C LEU A 241 -4.10 6.33 -23.96
N LYS A 242 -3.36 5.67 -24.88
CA LYS A 242 -2.96 4.26 -24.70
C LYS A 242 -1.76 4.17 -23.75
N LEU A 243 -1.95 4.62 -22.53
CA LEU A 243 -0.91 4.54 -21.50
C LEU A 243 -0.87 3.15 -20.88
N GLY A 244 0.34 2.67 -20.60
CA GLY A 244 0.50 1.52 -19.72
C GLY A 244 -0.03 1.90 -18.33
N ALA A 245 -1.14 1.29 -17.94
CA ALA A 245 -1.83 1.60 -16.68
C ALA A 245 -1.67 0.47 -15.68
N ASP A 246 -1.48 0.84 -14.43
CA ASP A 246 -1.54 -0.08 -13.30
C ASP A 246 -2.87 0.05 -12.54
N ARG A 247 -3.00 -0.67 -11.42
CA ARG A 247 -4.20 -0.61 -10.57
C ARG A 247 -4.51 0.79 -10.01
N HIS A 248 -3.54 1.70 -9.99
CA HIS A 248 -3.76 3.08 -9.52
C HIS A 248 -4.71 3.84 -10.44
N LEU A 249 -4.65 3.63 -11.76
CA LEU A 249 -5.57 4.30 -12.68
C LEU A 249 -7.04 4.00 -12.34
N TYR A 250 -7.34 2.74 -12.00
CA TYR A 250 -8.71 2.38 -11.62
C TYR A 250 -9.22 3.18 -10.41
N ARG A 251 -8.35 3.42 -9.42
CA ARG A 251 -8.71 4.19 -8.22
C ARG A 251 -8.68 5.70 -8.48
N SER A 252 -7.62 6.21 -9.09
CA SER A 252 -7.45 7.65 -9.33
C SER A 252 -8.54 8.24 -10.22
N SER A 253 -9.01 7.48 -11.22
CA SER A 253 -10.09 7.93 -12.13
C SER A 253 -11.49 7.91 -11.50
N ARG A 254 -11.68 7.26 -10.35
CA ARG A 254 -12.94 7.21 -9.61
C ARG A 254 -12.95 8.06 -8.34
N GLY A 255 -11.78 8.44 -7.88
CA GLY A 255 -11.53 9.16 -6.65
C GLY A 255 -10.76 8.32 -5.62
N SER A 256 -9.80 8.94 -4.99
CA SER A 256 -9.00 8.39 -3.90
C SER A 256 -9.09 9.32 -2.68
N GLU A 257 -8.61 8.88 -1.54
CA GLU A 257 -8.57 9.69 -0.32
C GLU A 257 -7.54 10.83 -0.49
N PRO A 258 -7.92 12.09 -0.30
CA PRO A 258 -7.03 13.24 -0.45
C PRO A 258 -6.14 13.51 0.76
N ASP A 259 -6.43 12.95 1.94
CA ASP A 259 -5.58 13.10 3.13
C ASP A 259 -4.32 12.23 3.00
N LEU A 260 -3.29 12.79 2.37
CA LEU A 260 -2.04 12.10 2.08
C LEU A 260 -1.29 11.71 3.36
N ALA A 261 -1.37 12.55 4.40
CA ALA A 261 -0.73 12.29 5.69
C ALA A 261 -1.34 11.07 6.37
N PHE A 262 -2.66 10.92 6.32
CA PHE A 262 -3.36 9.76 6.85
C PHE A 262 -2.84 8.45 6.24
N GLY A 263 -2.73 8.39 4.91
CA GLY A 263 -2.24 7.19 4.23
C GLY A 263 -0.78 6.85 4.55
N LEU A 264 0.10 7.87 4.53
CA LEU A 264 1.52 7.68 4.86
C LEU A 264 1.71 7.25 6.32
N ASN A 265 1.05 7.90 7.25
CA ASN A 265 1.18 7.58 8.67
C ASN A 265 0.64 6.18 8.97
N TYR A 266 -0.46 5.76 8.31
CA TYR A 266 -0.95 4.39 8.43
C TYR A 266 0.05 3.36 7.87
N PHE A 267 0.64 3.64 6.70
CA PHE A 267 1.66 2.79 6.11
C PHE A 267 2.88 2.64 7.03
N PHE A 268 3.43 3.76 7.53
CA PHE A 268 4.59 3.74 8.40
C PHE A 268 4.32 3.01 9.70
N LYS A 269 3.14 3.19 10.31
CA LYS A 269 2.74 2.42 11.49
C LYS A 269 2.68 0.92 11.21
N THR A 270 2.06 0.53 10.10
CA THR A 270 1.97 -0.87 9.71
C THR A 270 3.37 -1.46 9.49
N LEU A 271 4.26 -0.69 8.86
CA LEU A 271 5.63 -1.07 8.58
C LEU A 271 6.46 -1.21 9.87
N THR A 272 6.42 -0.23 10.78
CA THR A 272 7.17 -0.28 12.05
C THR A 272 6.71 -1.38 12.99
N HIS A 273 5.44 -1.78 12.90
CA HIS A 273 4.90 -2.86 13.71
C HIS A 273 5.42 -4.25 13.32
N SER A 274 5.75 -4.44 12.06
CA SER A 274 6.14 -5.75 11.49
C SER A 274 7.60 -5.83 11.05
N SER A 275 8.27 -4.71 10.86
CA SER A 275 9.57 -4.62 10.18
C SER A 275 10.58 -3.83 11.02
N ARG A 276 11.86 -3.99 10.71
CA ARG A 276 12.93 -3.16 11.28
C ARG A 276 13.36 -2.13 10.26
N ILE A 277 13.12 -0.87 10.58
CA ILE A 277 13.42 0.27 9.73
C ILE A 277 13.98 1.45 10.54
N ILE A 278 14.66 2.35 9.84
CA ILE A 278 15.03 3.66 10.36
C ILE A 278 14.26 4.70 9.55
N SER A 279 13.21 5.28 10.14
CA SER A 279 12.41 6.31 9.48
C SER A 279 13.03 7.70 9.67
N TYR A 280 12.77 8.59 8.71
CA TYR A 280 13.14 10.01 8.79
C TYR A 280 11.93 10.83 9.25
N ALA A 281 12.20 11.87 10.06
CA ALA A 281 11.16 12.80 10.51
C ALA A 281 10.65 13.66 9.36
N ASP A 282 9.43 14.15 9.52
CA ASP A 282 8.72 15.01 8.59
C ASP A 282 8.38 14.34 7.24
N ALA A 283 7.76 15.12 6.38
CA ALA A 283 7.49 14.76 4.99
C ALA A 283 7.81 15.94 4.07
N GLN A 284 8.19 15.66 2.84
CA GLN A 284 8.30 16.68 1.80
C GLN A 284 6.95 16.81 1.10
N HIS A 285 6.40 18.01 1.09
CA HIS A 285 5.12 18.32 0.43
C HIS A 285 5.35 19.08 -0.87
N VAL A 286 4.55 18.75 -1.88
CA VAL A 286 4.52 19.51 -3.14
C VAL A 286 3.09 19.65 -3.62
N ALA A 287 2.76 20.82 -4.14
CA ALA A 287 1.51 21.25 -4.73
C ALA A 287 0.37 21.68 -3.78
N LYS A 288 -0.60 22.35 -4.38
CA LYS A 288 -1.70 22.98 -3.69
C LYS A 288 -2.61 21.94 -3.04
N GLU A 289 -3.06 22.25 -1.82
CA GLU A 289 -4.18 21.54 -1.21
C GLU A 289 -5.39 21.53 -2.14
N PRO A 290 -6.16 20.43 -2.19
CA PRO A 290 -7.39 20.40 -2.96
C PRO A 290 -8.30 21.54 -2.50
N LYS A 291 -8.84 22.31 -3.43
CA LYS A 291 -9.84 23.32 -3.07
C LYS A 291 -11.07 22.60 -2.53
N GLU A 292 -11.48 22.92 -1.31
CA GLU A 292 -12.77 22.48 -0.78
C GLU A 292 -13.88 22.88 -1.76
N ARG A 293 -14.64 21.90 -2.24
CA ARG A 293 -15.91 22.15 -2.91
C ARG A 293 -16.98 22.22 -1.84
N ILE A 294 -17.46 23.44 -1.54
CA ILE A 294 -18.70 23.61 -0.78
C ILE A 294 -19.84 23.24 -1.74
N ILE A 295 -20.47 22.10 -1.49
CA ILE A 295 -21.72 21.73 -2.16
C ILE A 295 -22.82 22.47 -1.38
N THR A 296 -23.36 23.53 -1.98
CA THR A 296 -24.56 24.23 -1.46
C THR A 296 -25.84 23.52 -1.90
#